data_99469255cc3952abd0df79ee724258c0
#
_entry.id   99469255cc3952abd0df79ee724258c0
#
_cell.length_a   1.000
_cell.length_b   1.000
_cell.length_c   1.000
_cell.angle_alpha   90.00
_cell.angle_beta   90.00
_cell.angle_gamma   90.00
#
_symmetry.space_group_name_H-M   'P 1'
#
loop_
_entity.id
_entity.type
_entity.pdbx_description
1 polymer ?
#
loop_
_entity_poly.entity_id
_entity_poly.type
_entity_poly.pdbx_seq_one_letter_code
_entity_poly.pdbx_strand_id
1 'polypeptide(L)'
;MKGEPIESVKVGLEAMVSSLRTDPFALESANISIITFDREVKVLLPLTPLEDVQLPNIETPESGPTHTGAALELLCKQIDKEVTLSTPEKKGDWMPLLFLMTDGKPSDLQVYNNIIPEVKKRHFASIVACAAGMKAKVEPLKQLTDQVYTLDTLDSSSFKQFFKWVSASIGVGNRSIGATDDLVLPPPPEEVNVVI
;
A
#
# COMPACT_ATOMS: atom_id res chain seq x y z
N MET A 1 -7.83 11.10 6.54
CA MET A 1 -8.78 10.34 7.40
C MET A 1 -8.62 10.79 8.83
N LYS A 2 -9.70 11.08 9.59
CA LYS A 2 -9.67 11.55 10.99
C LYS A 2 -10.79 10.88 11.78
N GLY A 3 -10.56 10.62 13.07
CA GLY A 3 -11.55 9.99 13.95
C GLY A 3 -11.70 8.48 13.69
N GLU A 4 -12.94 7.99 13.63
CA GLU A 4 -13.25 6.58 13.44
C GLU A 4 -12.55 5.92 12.24
N PRO A 5 -12.44 6.55 11.04
CA PRO A 5 -11.75 5.95 9.90
C PRO A 5 -10.28 5.61 10.16
N ILE A 6 -9.52 6.46 10.83
CA ILE A 6 -8.10 6.17 11.08
C ILE A 6 -7.93 5.09 12.16
N GLU A 7 -8.80 5.06 13.14
CA GLU A 7 -8.80 3.96 14.13
C GLU A 7 -9.14 2.62 13.46
N SER A 8 -10.06 2.62 12.51
CA SER A 8 -10.38 1.44 11.70
C SER A 8 -9.20 0.97 10.85
N VAL A 9 -8.42 1.90 10.28
CA VAL A 9 -7.16 1.58 9.57
C VAL A 9 -6.14 0.95 10.52
N LYS A 10 -5.95 1.50 11.72
CA LYS A 10 -5.02 0.94 12.73
C LYS A 10 -5.39 -0.50 13.08
N VAL A 11 -6.67 -0.73 13.42
CA VAL A 11 -7.18 -2.08 13.73
C VAL A 11 -7.01 -3.03 12.54
N GLY A 12 -7.24 -2.55 11.32
CA GLY A 12 -7.03 -3.32 10.10
C GLY A 12 -5.57 -3.70 9.88
N LEU A 13 -4.64 -2.76 10.10
CA LEU A 13 -3.19 -3.01 10.01
C LEU A 13 -2.74 -4.03 11.07
N GLU A 14 -3.21 -3.92 12.30
CA GLU A 14 -2.92 -4.89 13.37
C GLU A 14 -3.41 -6.29 13.00
N ALA A 15 -4.63 -6.39 12.47
CA ALA A 15 -5.20 -7.65 12.01
C ALA A 15 -4.40 -8.24 10.85
N MET A 16 -3.97 -7.41 9.89
CA MET A 16 -3.12 -7.80 8.76
C MET A 16 -1.79 -8.38 9.24
N VAL A 17 -1.05 -7.65 10.06
CA VAL A 17 0.25 -8.10 10.59
C VAL A 17 0.09 -9.40 11.40
N SER A 18 -0.94 -9.48 12.23
CA SER A 18 -1.23 -10.68 13.02
C SER A 18 -1.54 -11.88 12.11
N SER A 19 -2.32 -11.68 11.06
CA SER A 19 -2.65 -12.73 10.08
C SER A 19 -1.41 -13.20 9.32
N LEU A 20 -0.58 -12.27 8.83
CA LEU A 20 0.66 -12.60 8.12
C LEU A 20 1.63 -13.39 8.98
N ARG A 21 1.73 -13.08 10.26
CA ARG A 21 2.59 -13.81 11.22
C ARG A 21 2.16 -15.27 11.44
N THR A 22 0.94 -15.65 11.08
CA THR A 22 0.51 -17.04 11.11
C THR A 22 0.89 -17.85 9.87
N ASP A 23 1.32 -17.18 8.80
CA ASP A 23 1.85 -17.83 7.60
C ASP A 23 3.38 -17.92 7.67
N PRO A 24 3.96 -19.13 7.78
CA PRO A 24 5.41 -19.30 7.88
C PRO A 24 6.20 -18.69 6.70
N PHE A 25 5.66 -18.75 5.48
CA PHE A 25 6.31 -18.16 4.32
C PHE A 25 6.32 -16.62 4.39
N ALA A 26 5.21 -16.02 4.80
CA ALA A 26 5.15 -14.57 5.00
C ALA A 26 6.10 -14.14 6.13
N LEU A 27 6.15 -14.89 7.22
CA LEU A 27 7.01 -14.58 8.36
C LEU A 27 8.51 -14.55 7.98
N GLU A 28 8.94 -15.46 7.11
CA GLU A 28 10.34 -15.55 6.67
C GLU A 28 10.69 -14.57 5.54
N SER A 29 9.73 -14.13 4.74
CA SER A 29 10.01 -13.41 3.49
C SER A 29 9.43 -12.00 3.40
N ALA A 30 8.36 -11.70 4.17
CA ALA A 30 7.71 -10.41 4.06
C ALA A 30 8.43 -9.34 4.88
N ASN A 31 8.60 -8.17 4.24
CA ASN A 31 9.02 -6.95 4.90
C ASN A 31 7.93 -5.90 4.71
N ILE A 32 7.69 -5.09 5.70
CA ILE A 32 6.63 -4.07 5.70
C ILE A 32 7.25 -2.70 5.89
N SER A 33 6.84 -1.75 5.06
CA SER A 33 7.11 -0.31 5.24
C SER A 33 5.80 0.46 5.24
N ILE A 34 5.71 1.51 6.03
CA ILE A 34 4.52 2.38 6.10
C ILE A 34 4.94 3.83 5.90
N ILE A 35 4.36 4.46 4.90
CA ILE A 35 4.48 5.89 4.63
C ILE A 35 3.14 6.55 4.91
N THR A 36 3.13 7.56 5.75
CA THR A 36 1.96 8.41 5.98
C THR A 36 2.12 9.74 5.26
N PHE A 37 1.01 10.28 4.78
CA PHE A 37 1.01 11.54 4.05
C PHE A 37 -0.25 12.36 4.29
N ASP A 38 -0.02 13.61 4.54
CA ASP A 38 -1.00 14.69 4.59
C ASP A 38 -0.34 15.95 4.01
N ARG A 39 -0.14 17.00 4.79
CA ARG A 39 0.74 18.14 4.49
C ARG A 39 2.21 17.74 4.58
N GLU A 40 2.54 16.83 5.49
CA GLU A 40 3.84 16.26 5.68
C GLU A 40 3.85 14.80 5.20
N VAL A 41 4.97 14.38 4.67
CA VAL A 41 5.18 12.99 4.25
C VAL A 41 6.24 12.38 5.12
N LYS A 42 5.93 11.22 5.73
CA LYS A 42 6.82 10.58 6.70
C LYS A 42 6.92 9.08 6.44
N VAL A 43 8.14 8.55 6.52
CA VAL A 43 8.32 7.11 6.72
C VAL A 43 7.99 6.82 8.18
N LEU A 44 6.82 6.27 8.41
CA LEU A 44 6.34 5.93 9.74
C LEU A 44 6.97 4.63 10.25
N LEU A 45 7.12 3.66 9.34
CA LEU A 45 7.82 2.40 9.55
C LEU A 45 8.77 2.20 8.35
N PRO A 46 10.11 2.18 8.53
CA PRO A 46 11.04 1.80 7.47
C PRO A 46 10.82 0.32 7.09
N LEU A 47 11.41 -0.13 5.99
CA LEU A 47 11.29 -1.51 5.54
C LEU A 47 11.81 -2.46 6.64
N THR A 48 10.89 -3.17 7.27
CA THR A 48 11.12 -3.97 8.49
C THR A 48 10.67 -5.40 8.26
N PRO A 49 11.50 -6.42 8.59
CA PRO A 49 11.07 -7.82 8.57
C PRO A 49 9.80 -8.02 9.40
N LEU A 50 8.88 -8.86 8.90
CA LEU A 50 7.57 -9.05 9.52
C LEU A 50 7.65 -9.49 10.99
N GLU A 51 8.65 -10.27 11.35
CA GLU A 51 8.89 -10.72 12.73
C GLU A 51 9.16 -9.54 13.67
N ASP A 52 9.86 -8.50 13.20
CA ASP A 52 10.27 -7.33 13.96
C ASP A 52 9.27 -6.17 13.91
N VAL A 53 8.23 -6.26 13.08
CA VAL A 53 7.26 -5.18 12.90
C VAL A 53 6.58 -4.84 14.22
N GLN A 54 6.77 -3.60 14.66
CA GLN A 54 5.98 -2.97 15.71
C GLN A 54 5.24 -1.79 15.08
N LEU A 55 3.92 -1.90 15.00
CA LEU A 55 3.11 -0.86 14.36
C LEU A 55 3.17 0.43 15.20
N PRO A 56 3.67 1.52 14.63
CA PRO A 56 3.71 2.80 15.31
C PRO A 56 2.31 3.43 15.38
N ASN A 57 2.12 4.36 16.31
CA ASN A 57 0.88 5.12 16.35
C ASN A 57 0.77 6.04 15.13
N ILE A 58 -0.36 6.01 14.43
CA ILE A 58 -0.65 6.90 13.31
C ILE A 58 -1.35 8.12 13.86
N GLU A 59 -0.66 9.25 13.85
CA GLU A 59 -1.23 10.54 14.20
C GLU A 59 -1.89 11.18 12.98
N THR A 60 -3.02 11.84 13.17
CA THR A 60 -3.71 12.54 12.09
C THR A 60 -3.78 14.03 12.38
N PRO A 61 -3.52 14.89 11.40
CA PRO A 61 -3.69 16.33 11.55
C PRO A 61 -5.17 16.71 11.66
N GLU A 62 -5.45 17.91 12.13
CA GLU A 62 -6.84 18.40 12.21
C GLU A 62 -7.48 18.57 10.83
N SER A 63 -6.73 19.12 9.88
CA SER A 63 -7.08 19.20 8.46
C SER A 63 -5.83 19.55 7.65
N GLY A 64 -5.83 19.25 6.37
CA GLY A 64 -4.68 19.59 5.54
C GLY A 64 -4.82 19.15 4.08
N PRO A 65 -3.85 19.52 3.25
CA PRO A 65 -3.72 19.02 1.90
C PRO A 65 -3.35 17.52 1.94
N THR A 66 -3.53 16.85 0.81
CA THR A 66 -3.16 15.45 0.60
C THR A 66 -2.01 15.41 -0.40
N HIS A 67 -0.78 15.40 0.07
CA HIS A 67 0.44 15.43 -0.75
C HIS A 67 0.81 14.02 -1.23
N THR A 68 -0.03 13.47 -2.10
CA THR A 68 0.17 12.12 -2.66
C THR A 68 1.39 12.04 -3.57
N GLY A 69 1.67 13.09 -4.34
CA GLY A 69 2.86 13.18 -5.20
C GLY A 69 4.14 13.10 -4.39
N ALA A 70 4.25 13.91 -3.33
CA ALA A 70 5.39 13.87 -2.43
C ALA A 70 5.54 12.51 -1.71
N ALA A 71 4.43 11.84 -1.39
CA ALA A 71 4.46 10.49 -0.83
C ALA A 71 5.07 9.47 -1.81
N LEU A 72 4.69 9.56 -3.09
CA LEU A 72 5.27 8.71 -4.13
C LEU A 72 6.74 9.03 -4.40
N GLU A 73 7.16 10.31 -4.31
CA GLU A 73 8.59 10.66 -4.38
C GLU A 73 9.38 10.04 -3.22
N LEU A 74 8.84 10.10 -2.00
CA LEU A 74 9.47 9.48 -0.84
C LEU A 74 9.52 7.95 -1.00
N LEU A 75 8.44 7.33 -1.46
CA LEU A 75 8.38 5.89 -1.77
C LEU A 75 9.49 5.50 -2.75
N CYS A 76 9.65 6.23 -3.85
CA CYS A 76 10.71 5.97 -4.82
C CYS A 76 12.11 6.00 -4.19
N LYS A 77 12.38 7.00 -3.35
CA LYS A 77 13.65 7.11 -2.63
C LYS A 77 13.89 5.94 -1.66
N GLN A 78 12.83 5.48 -0.98
CA GLN A 78 12.94 4.35 -0.06
C GLN A 78 13.18 3.04 -0.82
N ILE A 79 12.48 2.80 -1.92
CA ILE A 79 12.72 1.63 -2.76
C ILE A 79 14.15 1.60 -3.29
N ASP A 80 14.64 2.72 -3.83
CA ASP A 80 16.00 2.82 -4.36
C ASP A 80 17.07 2.58 -3.28
N LYS A 81 16.75 2.85 -2.02
CA LYS A 81 17.66 2.70 -0.88
C LYS A 81 17.57 1.32 -0.21
N GLU A 82 16.35 0.76 -0.10
CA GLU A 82 16.06 -0.36 0.80
C GLU A 82 15.83 -1.68 0.05
N VAL A 83 15.46 -1.64 -1.25
CA VAL A 83 15.19 -2.84 -2.05
C VAL A 83 16.40 -3.18 -2.91
N THR A 84 16.91 -4.39 -2.75
CA THR A 84 18.04 -4.90 -3.54
C THR A 84 17.52 -5.51 -4.84
N LEU A 85 17.95 -4.97 -5.98
CA LEU A 85 17.62 -5.53 -7.29
C LEU A 85 18.45 -6.81 -7.56
N SER A 86 17.85 -7.76 -8.28
CA SER A 86 18.56 -8.95 -8.75
C SER A 86 19.61 -8.57 -9.80
N THR A 87 20.78 -9.18 -9.70
CA THR A 87 21.84 -9.14 -10.71
C THR A 87 22.13 -10.54 -11.23
N PRO A 88 22.89 -10.69 -12.34
CA PRO A 88 23.29 -12.02 -12.81
C PRO A 88 24.03 -12.86 -11.76
N GLU A 89 24.74 -12.22 -10.83
CA GLU A 89 25.58 -12.86 -9.81
C GLU A 89 24.85 -13.02 -8.47
N LYS A 90 23.81 -12.25 -8.21
CA LYS A 90 23.13 -12.23 -6.90
C LYS A 90 21.62 -12.07 -7.05
N LYS A 91 20.88 -12.97 -6.40
CA LYS A 91 19.44 -12.83 -6.24
C LYS A 91 19.14 -11.60 -5.36
N GLY A 92 18.28 -10.72 -5.85
CA GLY A 92 17.76 -9.58 -5.11
C GLY A 92 16.54 -9.94 -4.26
N ASP A 93 15.94 -8.90 -3.73
CA ASP A 93 14.68 -8.99 -2.98
C ASP A 93 13.50 -9.28 -3.92
N TRP A 94 12.39 -9.68 -3.33
CA TRP A 94 11.12 -9.80 -4.05
C TRP A 94 10.65 -8.44 -4.56
N MET A 95 9.97 -8.44 -5.69
CA MET A 95 9.36 -7.21 -6.21
C MET A 95 8.33 -6.68 -5.21
N PRO A 96 8.41 -5.38 -4.86
CA PRO A 96 7.52 -4.80 -3.87
C PRO A 96 6.06 -4.79 -4.34
N LEU A 97 5.15 -4.88 -3.37
CA LEU A 97 3.72 -4.63 -3.54
C LEU A 97 3.41 -3.25 -2.96
N LEU A 98 2.78 -2.39 -3.73
CA LEU A 98 2.34 -1.07 -3.26
C LEU A 98 0.83 -1.08 -3.01
N PHE A 99 0.43 -0.75 -1.78
CA PHE A 99 -0.95 -0.47 -1.43
C PHE A 99 -1.08 1.01 -1.04
N LEU A 100 -1.71 1.80 -1.90
CA LEU A 100 -1.98 3.21 -1.67
C LEU A 100 -3.44 3.39 -1.24
N MET A 101 -3.66 4.00 -0.08
CA MET A 101 -5.01 4.33 0.40
C MET A 101 -5.14 5.83 0.65
N THR A 102 -6.21 6.44 0.15
CA THR A 102 -6.50 7.86 0.34
C THR A 102 -8.00 8.12 0.42
N ASP A 103 -8.40 9.10 1.22
CA ASP A 103 -9.79 9.60 1.33
C ASP A 103 -10.00 10.93 0.58
N GLY A 104 -8.98 11.41 -0.11
CA GLY A 104 -8.97 12.68 -0.84
C GLY A 104 -8.43 12.57 -2.26
N LYS A 105 -8.32 13.72 -2.90
CA LYS A 105 -7.60 13.87 -4.16
C LYS A 105 -6.20 14.42 -3.87
N PRO A 106 -5.19 14.12 -4.72
CA PRO A 106 -3.90 14.78 -4.62
C PRO A 106 -4.03 16.30 -4.65
N SER A 107 -3.42 16.97 -3.67
CA SER A 107 -3.38 18.44 -3.62
C SER A 107 -2.17 18.97 -4.40
N ASP A 108 -1.15 18.15 -4.59
CA ASP A 108 0.11 18.41 -5.28
C ASP A 108 0.12 17.79 -6.69
N LEU A 109 -0.92 18.06 -7.49
CA LEU A 109 -1.17 17.42 -8.78
C LEU A 109 0.02 17.46 -9.75
N GLN A 110 0.79 18.55 -9.77
CA GLN A 110 1.95 18.66 -10.64
C GLN A 110 3.04 17.65 -10.23
N VAL A 111 3.35 17.57 -8.94
CA VAL A 111 4.31 16.60 -8.39
C VAL A 111 3.80 15.18 -8.64
N TYR A 112 2.50 14.94 -8.36
CA TYR A 112 1.85 13.66 -8.59
C TYR A 112 1.99 13.19 -10.04
N ASN A 113 1.64 14.04 -11.01
CA ASN A 113 1.72 13.69 -12.43
C ASN A 113 3.17 13.43 -12.88
N ASN A 114 4.12 14.19 -12.36
CA ASN A 114 5.53 14.04 -12.72
C ASN A 114 6.15 12.76 -12.14
N ILE A 115 5.70 12.29 -10.96
CA ILE A 115 6.28 11.12 -10.30
C ILE A 115 5.71 9.79 -10.80
N ILE A 116 4.49 9.75 -11.35
CA ILE A 116 3.85 8.51 -11.84
C ILE A 116 4.76 7.72 -12.79
N PRO A 117 5.37 8.31 -13.84
CA PRO A 117 6.27 7.57 -14.71
C PRO A 117 7.47 6.96 -13.97
N GLU A 118 7.98 7.65 -12.94
CA GLU A 118 9.10 7.17 -12.14
C GLU A 118 8.69 6.01 -11.22
N VAL A 119 7.48 6.03 -10.68
CA VAL A 119 6.91 4.90 -9.93
C VAL A 119 6.78 3.68 -10.86
N LYS A 120 6.20 3.87 -12.05
CA LYS A 120 5.98 2.78 -13.03
C LYS A 120 7.28 2.16 -13.57
N LYS A 121 8.38 2.91 -13.58
CA LYS A 121 9.70 2.37 -13.95
C LYS A 121 10.29 1.42 -12.90
N ARG A 122 9.86 1.55 -11.66
CA ARG A 122 10.30 0.68 -10.56
C ARG A 122 9.41 -0.55 -10.55
N HIS A 123 9.96 -1.68 -10.90
CA HIS A 123 9.24 -2.94 -11.06
C HIS A 123 8.53 -3.36 -9.76
N PHE A 124 7.27 -2.95 -9.63
CA PHE A 124 6.37 -3.48 -8.61
C PHE A 124 5.72 -4.77 -9.11
N ALA A 125 5.56 -5.76 -8.23
CA ALA A 125 4.77 -6.94 -8.55
C ALA A 125 3.28 -6.59 -8.71
N SER A 126 2.80 -5.59 -7.98
CA SER A 126 1.49 -4.99 -8.16
C SER A 126 1.42 -3.61 -7.49
N ILE A 127 0.61 -2.72 -8.07
CA ILE A 127 0.25 -1.43 -7.48
C ILE A 127 -1.27 -1.42 -7.32
N VAL A 128 -1.72 -1.35 -6.09
CA VAL A 128 -3.13 -1.30 -5.72
C VAL A 128 -3.44 0.06 -5.13
N ALA A 129 -4.44 0.74 -5.65
CA ALA A 129 -4.90 2.02 -5.12
C ALA A 129 -6.33 1.91 -4.58
N CYS A 130 -6.57 2.40 -3.38
CA CYS A 130 -7.85 2.38 -2.70
C CYS A 130 -8.34 3.80 -2.44
N ALA A 131 -9.47 4.14 -3.03
CA ALA A 131 -10.22 5.36 -2.74
C ALA A 131 -11.19 5.07 -1.58
N ALA A 132 -10.89 5.59 -0.39
CA ALA A 132 -11.63 5.31 0.83
C ALA A 132 -12.64 6.42 1.13
N GLY A 133 -13.94 6.10 1.04
CA GLY A 133 -15.05 6.99 1.30
C GLY A 133 -15.45 7.88 0.11
N MET A 134 -16.63 8.48 0.20
CA MET A 134 -17.29 9.21 -0.90
C MET A 134 -16.55 10.48 -1.39
N LYS A 135 -15.60 11.01 -0.61
CA LYS A 135 -14.82 12.19 -1.01
C LYS A 135 -13.58 11.85 -1.82
N ALA A 136 -13.13 10.63 -1.76
CA ALA A 136 -11.98 10.16 -2.51
C ALA A 136 -12.26 10.23 -4.03
N LYS A 137 -11.24 10.52 -4.80
CA LYS A 137 -11.33 10.64 -6.26
C LYS A 137 -10.58 9.51 -6.92
N VAL A 138 -11.25 8.83 -7.80
CA VAL A 138 -10.73 7.64 -8.51
C VAL A 138 -9.84 8.04 -9.70
N GLU A 139 -10.18 9.12 -10.39
CA GLU A 139 -9.52 9.52 -11.63
C GLU A 139 -8.00 9.72 -11.49
N PRO A 140 -7.48 10.37 -10.42
CA PRO A 140 -6.03 10.43 -10.23
C PRO A 140 -5.41 9.04 -9.99
N LEU A 141 -6.09 8.15 -9.28
CA LEU A 141 -5.58 6.81 -8.97
C LEU A 141 -5.49 5.94 -10.22
N LYS A 142 -6.42 6.07 -11.17
CA LYS A 142 -6.38 5.39 -12.48
C LYS A 142 -5.15 5.80 -13.33
N GLN A 143 -4.53 6.94 -13.07
CA GLN A 143 -3.28 7.30 -13.74
C GLN A 143 -2.09 6.51 -13.21
N LEU A 144 -2.15 6.11 -11.92
CA LEU A 144 -1.09 5.35 -11.28
C LEU A 144 -1.18 3.86 -11.61
N THR A 145 -2.39 3.28 -11.57
CA THR A 145 -2.63 1.85 -11.76
C THR A 145 -4.03 1.57 -12.30
N ASP A 146 -4.18 0.45 -12.98
CA ASP A 146 -5.49 -0.08 -13.39
C ASP A 146 -6.21 -0.83 -12.23
N GLN A 147 -5.47 -1.16 -11.16
CA GLN A 147 -6.03 -1.83 -9.98
C GLN A 147 -6.52 -0.80 -8.97
N VAL A 148 -7.64 -0.19 -9.27
CA VAL A 148 -8.26 0.82 -8.40
C VAL A 148 -9.53 0.25 -7.77
N TYR A 149 -9.62 0.41 -6.46
CA TYR A 149 -10.73 -0.09 -5.64
C TYR A 149 -11.35 1.06 -4.86
N THR A 150 -12.62 0.93 -4.50
CA THR A 150 -13.30 1.87 -3.62
C THR A 150 -13.83 1.15 -2.38
N LEU A 151 -13.75 1.86 -1.26
CA LEU A 151 -14.45 1.53 -0.03
C LEU A 151 -15.53 2.59 0.19
N ASP A 152 -16.79 2.22 0.04
CA ASP A 152 -17.92 3.17 0.15
C ASP A 152 -18.12 3.61 1.60
N THR A 153 -17.85 2.72 2.54
CA THR A 153 -17.93 2.98 3.98
C THR A 153 -16.54 2.97 4.61
N LEU A 154 -16.37 3.84 5.59
CA LEU A 154 -15.12 3.97 6.36
C LEU A 154 -15.24 3.30 7.74
N ASP A 155 -16.04 2.24 7.83
CA ASP A 155 -16.23 1.49 9.06
C ASP A 155 -15.17 0.39 9.27
N SER A 156 -15.09 -0.11 10.49
CA SER A 156 -14.11 -1.13 10.87
C SER A 156 -14.28 -2.47 10.15
N SER A 157 -15.49 -2.80 9.67
CA SER A 157 -15.73 -4.03 8.93
C SER A 157 -15.08 -3.96 7.54
N SER A 158 -15.37 -2.88 6.80
CA SER A 158 -14.82 -2.65 5.45
C SER A 158 -13.30 -2.61 5.46
N PHE A 159 -12.68 -1.92 6.43
CA PHE A 159 -11.22 -1.91 6.57
C PHE A 159 -10.65 -3.28 6.93
N LYS A 160 -11.28 -4.03 7.83
CA LYS A 160 -10.84 -5.39 8.16
C LYS A 160 -10.86 -6.31 6.94
N GLN A 161 -11.91 -6.26 6.13
CA GLN A 161 -12.02 -7.07 4.91
C GLN A 161 -10.96 -6.65 3.89
N PHE A 162 -10.76 -5.35 3.71
CA PHE A 162 -9.69 -4.84 2.84
C PHE A 162 -8.31 -5.34 3.27
N PHE A 163 -7.94 -5.17 4.54
CA PHE A 163 -6.63 -5.61 5.04
C PHE A 163 -6.48 -7.13 5.08
N LYS A 164 -7.55 -7.89 5.27
CA LYS A 164 -7.55 -9.34 5.12
C LYS A 164 -7.24 -9.74 3.67
N TRP A 165 -7.84 -9.04 2.71
CA TRP A 165 -7.55 -9.23 1.29
C TRP A 165 -6.10 -8.85 0.95
N VAL A 166 -5.58 -7.76 1.50
CA VAL A 166 -4.16 -7.38 1.38
C VAL A 166 -3.25 -8.49 1.90
N SER A 167 -3.56 -9.07 3.06
CA SER A 167 -2.79 -10.21 3.61
C SER A 167 -2.78 -11.41 2.66
N ALA A 168 -3.95 -11.76 2.10
CA ALA A 168 -4.06 -12.86 1.14
C ALA A 168 -3.26 -12.56 -0.14
N SER A 169 -3.26 -11.31 -0.60
CA SER A 169 -2.50 -10.86 -1.76
C SER A 169 -0.98 -11.00 -1.56
N ILE A 170 -0.48 -10.64 -0.37
CA ILE A 170 0.92 -10.84 0.02
C ILE A 170 1.26 -12.34 0.03
N GLY A 171 0.39 -13.18 0.61
CA GLY A 171 0.57 -14.63 0.65
C GLY A 171 0.64 -15.26 -0.73
N VAL A 172 -0.13 -14.78 -1.72
CA VAL A 172 -0.05 -15.23 -3.11
C VAL A 172 1.26 -14.80 -3.75
N GLY A 173 1.67 -13.54 -3.55
CA GLY A 173 2.95 -13.01 -4.05
C GLY A 173 4.13 -13.85 -3.58
N ASN A 174 4.17 -14.19 -2.31
CA ASN A 174 5.24 -15.01 -1.72
C ASN A 174 5.30 -16.44 -2.25
N ARG A 175 4.18 -17.00 -2.73
CA ARG A 175 4.11 -18.38 -3.29
C ARG A 175 4.37 -18.45 -4.79
N SER A 176 4.28 -17.33 -5.50
CA SER A 176 4.46 -17.25 -6.96
C SER A 176 5.94 -17.24 -7.36
N ILE A 177 6.74 -18.07 -6.72
CA ILE A 177 8.19 -18.17 -6.94
C ILE A 177 8.48 -18.59 -8.38
N GLY A 178 9.05 -17.71 -9.18
CA GLY A 178 9.55 -18.00 -10.52
C GLY A 178 8.56 -17.78 -11.67
N ALA A 179 7.36 -17.26 -11.43
CA ALA A 179 6.49 -16.79 -12.48
C ALA A 179 6.98 -15.41 -12.97
N THR A 180 7.18 -15.30 -14.27
CA THR A 180 7.60 -14.05 -14.96
C THR A 180 6.40 -13.18 -15.30
N ASP A 181 5.20 -13.60 -14.95
CA ASP A 181 3.94 -12.94 -15.28
C ASP A 181 3.46 -12.04 -14.11
N ASP A 182 2.65 -11.05 -14.44
CA ASP A 182 2.02 -10.15 -13.47
C ASP A 182 1.34 -10.93 -12.34
N LEU A 183 1.54 -10.48 -11.12
CA LEU A 183 0.92 -11.10 -9.95
C LEU A 183 -0.60 -10.96 -10.03
N VAL A 184 -1.29 -12.09 -10.18
CA VAL A 184 -2.75 -12.14 -10.14
C VAL A 184 -3.19 -12.14 -8.67
N LEU A 185 -3.77 -11.03 -8.24
CA LEU A 185 -4.32 -10.90 -6.89
C LEU A 185 -5.60 -11.75 -6.73
N PRO A 186 -5.89 -12.23 -5.53
CA PRO A 186 -7.16 -12.88 -5.25
C PRO A 186 -8.33 -11.91 -5.49
N PRO A 187 -9.55 -12.38 -5.79
CA PRO A 187 -10.69 -11.50 -5.94
C PRO A 187 -10.93 -10.69 -4.67
N PRO A 188 -11.25 -9.39 -4.80
CA PRO A 188 -11.55 -8.55 -3.66
C PRO A 188 -12.84 -9.01 -2.96
N PRO A 189 -12.99 -8.74 -1.65
CA PRO A 189 -14.24 -9.01 -0.93
C PRO A 189 -15.38 -8.10 -1.41
N GLU A 190 -16.62 -8.45 -1.09
CA GLU A 190 -17.83 -7.72 -1.54
C GLU A 190 -17.84 -6.24 -1.10
N GLU A 191 -17.22 -5.91 0.03
CA GLU A 191 -17.12 -4.55 0.56
C GLU A 191 -16.13 -3.68 -0.22
N VAL A 192 -15.33 -4.28 -1.09
CA VAL A 192 -14.29 -3.62 -1.89
C VAL A 192 -14.72 -3.63 -3.35
N ASN A 193 -15.15 -2.49 -3.85
CA ASN A 193 -15.61 -2.38 -5.22
C ASN A 193 -14.45 -2.18 -6.19
N VAL A 194 -14.45 -2.94 -7.28
CA VAL A 194 -13.49 -2.76 -8.38
C VAL A 194 -13.97 -1.57 -9.22
N VAL A 195 -13.06 -0.64 -9.49
CA VAL A 195 -13.34 0.47 -10.40
C VAL A 195 -12.90 0.09 -11.81
N ILE A 196 -13.87 -0.14 -12.65
CA ILE A 196 -13.68 -0.47 -14.08
C ILE A 196 -13.48 0.81 -14.91
#